data_58fd9476fb07afe9a4ded000cf8e4b7b
#
_entry.id   58fd9476fb07afe9a4ded000cf8e4b7b
#
_cell.length_a   1.000
_cell.length_b   1.000
_cell.length_c   1.000
_cell.angle_alpha   90.00
_cell.angle_beta   90.00
_cell.angle_gamma   90.00
#
_symmetry.space_group_name_H-M   'P 1'
#
loop_
_entity.id
_entity.type
_entity.pdbx_description
1 polymer ?
#
loop_
_entity_poly.entity_id
_entity_poly.type
_entity_poly.pdbx_seq_one_letter_code
_entity_poly.pdbx_strand_id
1 'polypeptide(L)'
;MDLKFRVFGRVSRAVDEVFEAVADPDSLSAYFTTGGAKGRLETGATVTWDFADFPGAFPVQVVEAIENERIVLRWASNEAGAGERQTEVTIQFTDTGDNRTLVEISEQGWTESQAGLDASYGNCMGWAQMLCALKMWVEHGINAREGMYV
;
A
#
# COMPACT_ATOMS: atom_id res chain seq x y z
N MET A 1 -24.29 0.70 -4.20
CA MET A 1 -23.03 1.19 -4.81
C MET A 1 -21.86 0.57 -4.08
N ASP A 2 -20.85 0.06 -4.78
CA ASP A 2 -19.62 -0.43 -4.15
C ASP A 2 -18.59 0.68 -4.10
N LEU A 3 -18.15 1.03 -2.90
CA LEU A 3 -17.06 1.99 -2.71
C LEU A 3 -15.74 1.26 -2.83
N LYS A 4 -15.10 1.39 -3.97
CA LYS A 4 -13.82 0.77 -4.29
C LYS A 4 -13.06 1.61 -5.31
N PHE A 5 -11.74 1.45 -5.32
CA PHE A 5 -10.88 2.08 -6.33
C PHE A 5 -9.78 1.14 -6.79
N ARG A 6 -9.17 1.48 -7.88
CA ARG A 6 -7.98 0.85 -8.40
C ARG A 6 -7.05 1.94 -8.95
N VAL A 7 -5.82 1.95 -8.48
CA VAL A 7 -4.74 2.79 -9.04
C VAL A 7 -3.68 1.87 -9.64
N PHE A 8 -2.99 2.31 -10.67
CA PHE A 8 -2.00 1.48 -11.34
C PHE A 8 -0.94 2.31 -12.05
N GLY A 9 0.22 1.69 -12.25
CA GLY A 9 1.32 2.27 -12.99
C GLY A 9 2.42 1.26 -13.18
N ARG A 10 3.35 1.57 -14.09
CA ARG A 10 4.50 0.72 -14.35
C ARG A 10 5.74 1.24 -13.64
N VAL A 11 6.47 0.32 -13.02
CA VAL A 11 7.80 0.55 -12.45
C VAL A 11 8.82 -0.09 -13.38
N SER A 12 9.84 0.67 -13.78
CA SER A 12 10.83 0.23 -14.76
C SER A 12 11.95 -0.61 -14.11
N ARG A 13 11.53 -1.70 -13.48
CA ARG A 13 12.39 -2.72 -12.86
C ARG A 13 11.70 -4.08 -12.95
N ALA A 14 12.49 -5.14 -12.76
CA ALA A 14 12.02 -6.52 -12.77
C ALA A 14 11.03 -6.78 -11.61
N VAL A 15 10.11 -7.71 -11.80
CA VAL A 15 9.01 -7.99 -10.86
C VAL A 15 9.50 -8.42 -9.47
N ASP A 16 10.58 -9.18 -9.38
CA ASP A 16 11.16 -9.62 -8.11
C ASP A 16 11.69 -8.43 -7.28
N GLU A 17 12.31 -7.47 -7.94
CA GLU A 17 12.83 -6.26 -7.31
C GLU A 17 11.69 -5.36 -6.81
N VAL A 18 10.65 -5.20 -7.61
CA VAL A 18 9.47 -4.37 -7.25
C VAL A 18 8.67 -5.03 -6.12
N PHE A 19 8.45 -6.33 -6.19
CA PHE A 19 7.77 -7.08 -5.12
C PHE A 19 8.54 -6.95 -3.80
N GLU A 20 9.85 -7.16 -3.82
CA GLU A 20 10.70 -7.07 -2.63
C GLU A 20 10.64 -5.67 -1.99
N ALA A 21 10.59 -4.62 -2.80
CA ALA A 21 10.48 -3.24 -2.30
C ALA A 21 9.17 -2.98 -1.53
N VAL A 22 8.15 -3.78 -1.74
CA VAL A 22 6.87 -3.70 -1.00
C VAL A 22 6.85 -4.67 0.19
N ALA A 23 7.35 -5.89 0.00
CA ALA A 23 7.29 -6.94 1.01
C ALA A 23 8.31 -6.76 2.15
N ASP A 24 9.48 -6.21 1.85
CA ASP A 24 10.55 -6.00 2.83
C ASP A 24 10.30 -4.76 3.68
N PRO A 25 10.25 -4.90 5.03
CA PRO A 25 9.96 -3.75 5.90
C PRO A 25 11.02 -2.65 5.86
N ASP A 26 12.27 -2.98 5.65
CA ASP A 26 13.34 -1.98 5.55
C ASP A 26 13.19 -1.13 4.28
N SER A 27 12.88 -1.78 3.15
CA SER A 27 12.59 -1.08 1.90
C SER A 27 11.34 -0.21 2.02
N LEU A 28 10.27 -0.76 2.57
CA LEU A 28 9.00 -0.05 2.74
C LEU A 28 9.16 1.18 3.63
N SER A 29 9.97 1.09 4.68
CA SER A 29 10.28 2.20 5.58
C SER A 29 11.06 3.33 4.91
N ALA A 30 11.76 3.04 3.83
CA ALA A 30 12.58 4.03 3.13
C ALA A 30 11.77 5.00 2.28
N TYR A 31 10.56 4.59 1.82
CA TYR A 31 9.80 5.42 0.89
C TYR A 31 8.30 5.53 1.21
N PHE A 32 7.75 4.74 2.11
CA PHE A 32 6.31 4.72 2.40
C PHE A 32 6.02 4.87 3.88
N THR A 33 6.34 3.85 4.68
CA THR A 33 6.11 3.85 6.14
C THR A 33 7.23 4.63 6.85
N THR A 34 7.14 5.95 6.82
CA THR A 34 8.21 6.84 7.27
C THR A 34 8.46 6.82 8.78
N GLY A 35 7.50 6.35 9.57
CA GLY A 35 7.66 6.05 11.00
C GLY A 35 8.15 4.64 11.29
N GLY A 36 8.30 3.81 10.26
CA GLY A 36 8.80 2.45 10.30
C GLY A 36 7.76 1.39 10.01
N ALA A 37 8.19 0.33 9.32
CA ALA A 37 7.44 -0.90 9.16
C ALA A 37 8.15 -1.99 9.95
N LYS A 38 7.38 -2.86 10.61
CA LYS A 38 7.90 -4.01 11.35
C LYS A 38 7.20 -5.27 10.87
N GLY A 39 7.99 -6.21 10.38
CA GLY A 39 7.52 -7.47 9.85
C GLY A 39 7.41 -7.48 8.33
N ARG A 40 7.87 -8.57 7.74
CA ARG A 40 7.75 -8.82 6.31
C ARG A 40 6.31 -9.18 5.96
N LEU A 41 5.86 -8.76 4.79
CA LEU A 41 4.53 -9.12 4.30
C LEU A 41 4.54 -10.59 3.83
N GLU A 42 4.13 -11.47 4.71
CA GLU A 42 4.02 -12.92 4.50
C GLU A 42 2.60 -13.38 4.84
N THR A 43 2.12 -14.39 4.14
CA THR A 43 0.77 -14.95 4.36
C THR A 43 0.55 -15.28 5.83
N GLY A 44 -0.52 -14.76 6.42
CA GLY A 44 -0.91 -15.00 7.80
C GLY A 44 -0.21 -14.12 8.83
N ALA A 45 0.75 -13.29 8.42
CA ALA A 45 1.45 -12.39 9.35
C ALA A 45 0.57 -11.19 9.73
N THR A 46 0.79 -10.66 10.93
CA THR A 46 0.32 -9.34 11.33
C THR A 46 1.54 -8.45 11.48
N VAL A 47 1.65 -7.45 10.63
CA VAL A 47 2.77 -6.49 10.64
C VAL A 47 2.30 -5.17 11.23
N THR A 48 3.25 -4.28 11.53
CA THR A 48 2.97 -2.97 12.10
C THR A 48 3.53 -1.89 11.20
N TRP A 49 2.71 -0.90 10.86
CA TRP A 49 3.11 0.27 10.08
C TRP A 49 2.93 1.55 10.90
N ASP A 50 3.81 2.51 10.67
CA ASP A 50 3.76 3.84 11.27
C ASP A 50 4.18 4.88 10.23
N PHE A 51 3.53 6.03 10.25
CA PHE A 51 3.86 7.16 9.39
C PHE A 51 4.29 8.35 10.25
N ALA A 52 5.47 8.91 9.97
CA ALA A 52 6.04 10.00 10.77
C ALA A 52 5.17 11.26 10.79
N ASP A 53 4.44 11.54 9.70
CA ASP A 53 3.53 12.67 9.57
C ASP A 53 2.11 12.38 10.12
N PHE A 54 1.80 11.12 10.39
CA PHE A 54 0.56 10.67 11.03
C PHE A 54 0.92 9.66 12.12
N PRO A 55 1.59 10.09 13.22
CA PRO A 55 2.17 9.16 14.19
C PRO A 55 1.13 8.31 14.91
N GLY A 56 1.50 7.07 15.14
CA GLY A 56 0.68 6.07 15.80
C GLY A 56 0.73 4.76 15.02
N ALA A 57 1.53 3.82 15.51
CA ALA A 57 1.66 2.50 14.89
C ALA A 57 0.34 1.74 14.89
N PHE A 58 0.02 1.06 13.80
CA PHE A 58 -1.21 0.29 13.66
C PHE A 58 -0.92 -1.08 13.01
N PRO A 59 -1.77 -2.09 13.32
CA PRO A 59 -1.61 -3.42 12.75
C PRO A 59 -2.14 -3.50 11.32
N VAL A 60 -1.46 -4.31 10.52
CA VAL A 60 -1.88 -4.67 9.16
C VAL A 60 -1.85 -6.20 9.06
N GLN A 61 -2.97 -6.82 8.72
CA GLN A 61 -3.06 -8.26 8.54
C GLN A 61 -2.73 -8.62 7.10
N VAL A 62 -1.79 -9.55 6.92
CA VAL A 62 -1.46 -10.09 5.60
C VAL A 62 -2.32 -11.33 5.37
N VAL A 63 -3.36 -11.20 4.55
CA VAL A 63 -4.24 -12.32 4.22
C VAL A 63 -3.51 -13.31 3.32
N GLU A 64 -2.78 -12.78 2.33
CA GLU A 64 -2.07 -13.58 1.34
C GLU A 64 -0.89 -12.77 0.80
N ALA A 65 0.24 -13.45 0.63
CA ALA A 65 1.39 -12.91 -0.09
C ALA A 65 1.97 -14.02 -0.97
N ILE A 66 1.83 -13.85 -2.28
CA ILE A 66 2.38 -14.75 -3.29
C ILE A 66 3.53 -14.04 -3.97
N GLU A 67 4.74 -14.57 -3.82
CA GLU A 67 5.96 -13.95 -4.33
C GLU A 67 5.84 -13.56 -5.80
N ASN A 68 6.20 -12.32 -6.10
CA ASN A 68 6.20 -11.73 -7.45
C ASN A 68 4.81 -11.66 -8.12
N GLU A 69 3.75 -11.87 -7.36
CA GLU A 69 2.39 -11.94 -7.92
C GLU A 69 1.39 -11.04 -7.21
N ARG A 70 1.17 -11.24 -5.88
CA ARG A 70 0.08 -10.56 -5.19
C ARG A 70 0.28 -10.49 -3.69
N ILE A 71 -0.14 -9.36 -3.11
CA ILE A 71 -0.27 -9.19 -1.66
C ILE A 71 -1.69 -8.71 -1.37
N VAL A 72 -2.37 -9.38 -0.44
CA VAL A 72 -3.69 -8.99 0.05
C VAL A 72 -3.58 -8.64 1.54
N LEU A 73 -4.02 -7.44 1.89
CA LEU A 73 -3.94 -6.89 3.23
C LEU A 73 -5.34 -6.54 3.76
N ARG A 74 -5.51 -6.61 5.08
CA ARG A 74 -6.67 -6.05 5.79
C ARG A 74 -6.18 -5.13 6.89
N TRP A 75 -6.81 -3.99 7.02
CA TRP A 75 -6.55 -3.03 8.08
C TRP A 75 -7.82 -2.29 8.49
N ALA A 76 -7.72 -1.53 9.58
CA ALA A 76 -8.85 -0.75 10.05
C ALA A 76 -9.29 0.28 9.01
N SER A 77 -10.59 0.38 8.78
CA SER A 77 -11.15 1.42 7.91
C SER A 77 -10.85 2.80 8.48
N ASN A 78 -10.50 3.72 7.59
CA ASN A 78 -10.25 5.12 7.92
C ASN A 78 -11.52 5.98 7.94
N GLU A 79 -12.69 5.38 7.73
CA GLU A 79 -13.95 6.13 7.75
C GLU A 79 -14.32 6.57 9.17
N ALA A 80 -14.93 7.76 9.29
CA ALA A 80 -15.43 8.24 10.57
C ALA A 80 -16.52 7.30 11.11
N GLY A 81 -16.38 6.88 12.37
CA GLY A 81 -17.34 5.98 13.00
C GLY A 81 -17.25 4.53 12.53
N ALA A 82 -16.12 4.12 11.95
CA ALA A 82 -15.92 2.77 11.41
C ALA A 82 -16.06 1.65 12.45
N GLY A 83 -15.75 1.93 13.73
CA GLY A 83 -15.71 0.87 14.75
C GLY A 83 -14.65 -0.17 14.41
N GLU A 84 -15.06 -1.45 14.32
CA GLU A 84 -14.17 -2.57 13.98
C GLU A 84 -14.13 -2.89 12.48
N ARG A 85 -14.76 -2.07 11.63
CA ARG A 85 -14.77 -2.29 10.19
C ARG A 85 -13.37 -2.26 9.63
N GLN A 86 -13.10 -3.18 8.73
CA GLN A 86 -11.84 -3.27 8.00
C GLN A 86 -12.06 -3.07 6.51
N THR A 87 -11.06 -2.54 5.83
CA THR A 87 -10.99 -2.55 4.38
C THR A 87 -9.95 -3.58 3.93
N GLU A 88 -10.06 -4.00 2.68
CA GLU A 88 -9.15 -4.96 2.07
C GLU A 88 -8.41 -4.31 0.92
N VAL A 89 -7.08 -4.42 0.94
CA VAL A 89 -6.18 -3.89 -0.09
C VAL A 89 -5.58 -5.06 -0.85
N THR A 90 -5.59 -4.98 -2.17
CA THR A 90 -4.91 -5.94 -3.04
C THR A 90 -3.85 -5.21 -3.84
N ILE A 91 -2.61 -5.66 -3.74
CA ILE A 91 -1.48 -5.16 -4.53
C ILE A 91 -1.08 -6.28 -5.49
N GLN A 92 -1.22 -6.05 -6.78
CA GLN A 92 -0.93 -7.03 -7.81
C GLN A 92 0.28 -6.60 -8.63
N PHE A 93 1.18 -7.54 -8.87
CA PHE A 93 2.42 -7.35 -9.62
C PHE A 93 2.35 -8.18 -10.89
N THR A 94 2.57 -7.58 -12.04
CA THR A 94 2.56 -8.28 -13.33
C THR A 94 3.82 -7.91 -14.11
N ASP A 95 4.61 -8.92 -14.44
CA ASP A 95 5.73 -8.76 -15.37
C ASP A 95 5.17 -8.47 -16.76
N THR A 96 5.52 -7.32 -17.33
CA THR A 96 5.00 -6.90 -18.63
C THR A 96 5.87 -7.37 -19.82
N GLY A 97 6.91 -8.15 -19.54
CA GLY A 97 7.77 -8.75 -20.57
C GLY A 97 8.84 -7.83 -21.17
N ASP A 98 8.91 -6.58 -20.69
CA ASP A 98 9.85 -5.55 -21.16
C ASP A 98 10.76 -5.04 -20.03
N ASN A 99 11.01 -5.87 -19.03
CA ASN A 99 11.75 -5.56 -17.81
C ASN A 99 11.10 -4.45 -16.97
N ARG A 100 9.77 -4.32 -17.09
CA ARG A 100 8.93 -3.46 -16.25
C ARG A 100 7.89 -4.30 -15.53
N THR A 101 7.35 -3.72 -14.47
CA THR A 101 6.31 -4.35 -13.65
C THR A 101 5.09 -3.44 -13.61
N LEU A 102 3.93 -3.96 -13.99
CA LEU A 102 2.66 -3.29 -13.74
C LEU A 102 2.27 -3.54 -12.28
N VAL A 103 2.11 -2.46 -11.51
CA VAL A 103 1.65 -2.51 -10.13
C VAL A 103 0.22 -1.98 -10.09
N GLU A 104 -0.70 -2.78 -9.58
CA GLU A 104 -2.11 -2.42 -9.43
C GLU A 104 -2.48 -2.48 -7.96
N ILE A 105 -3.03 -1.41 -7.41
CA ILE A 105 -3.45 -1.34 -6.02
C ILE A 105 -4.93 -1.02 -5.98
N SER A 106 -5.71 -1.89 -5.36
CA SER A 106 -7.15 -1.71 -5.18
C SER A 106 -7.52 -1.86 -3.71
N GLU A 107 -8.57 -1.16 -3.31
CA GLU A 107 -9.09 -1.23 -1.94
C GLU A 107 -10.61 -1.16 -1.97
N GLN A 108 -11.25 -1.87 -1.04
CA GLN A 108 -12.69 -1.94 -0.88
C GLN A 108 -13.06 -2.25 0.56
N GLY A 109 -14.34 -2.10 0.90
CA GLY A 109 -14.88 -2.51 2.21
C GLY A 109 -15.45 -1.36 3.03
N TRP A 110 -15.48 -0.12 2.51
CA TRP A 110 -16.11 1.01 3.19
C TRP A 110 -17.62 0.89 3.23
N THR A 111 -18.23 1.53 4.24
CA THR A 111 -19.68 1.67 4.32
C THR A 111 -20.17 2.56 3.19
N GLU A 112 -21.27 2.22 2.58
CA GLU A 112 -21.96 3.03 1.58
C GLU A 112 -22.62 4.24 2.26
N SER A 113 -21.80 5.27 2.50
CA SER A 113 -22.15 6.49 3.23
C SER A 113 -21.22 7.62 2.81
N GLN A 114 -21.55 8.85 3.22
CA GLN A 114 -20.65 9.99 2.95
C GLN A 114 -19.27 9.77 3.64
N ALA A 115 -19.25 9.27 4.87
CA ALA A 115 -18.00 8.99 5.58
C ALA A 115 -17.17 7.93 4.85
N GLY A 116 -17.80 6.87 4.36
CA GLY A 116 -17.11 5.83 3.57
C GLY A 116 -16.59 6.36 2.24
N LEU A 117 -17.38 7.20 1.56
CA LEU A 117 -16.98 7.83 0.30
C LEU A 117 -15.76 8.75 0.49
N ASP A 118 -15.81 9.62 1.48
CA ASP A 118 -14.71 10.54 1.80
C ASP A 118 -13.43 9.77 2.16
N ALA A 119 -13.56 8.71 2.96
CA ALA A 119 -12.47 7.84 3.33
C ALA A 119 -11.84 7.14 2.11
N SER A 120 -12.69 6.67 1.17
CA SER A 120 -12.21 6.03 -0.06
C SER A 120 -11.40 6.97 -0.93
N TYR A 121 -11.80 8.24 -1.03
CA TYR A 121 -11.03 9.25 -1.76
C TYR A 121 -9.66 9.50 -1.12
N GLY A 122 -9.62 9.58 0.21
CA GLY A 122 -8.37 9.77 0.96
C GLY A 122 -7.40 8.64 0.71
N ASN A 123 -7.85 7.40 0.78
CA ASN A 123 -7.00 6.23 0.54
C ASN A 123 -6.62 6.07 -0.94
N CYS A 124 -7.50 6.45 -1.86
CA CYS A 124 -7.17 6.49 -3.28
C CYS A 124 -5.99 7.43 -3.55
N MET A 125 -6.04 8.63 -2.99
CA MET A 125 -4.94 9.58 -3.05
C MET A 125 -3.66 8.99 -2.43
N GLY A 126 -3.78 8.43 -1.23
CA GLY A 126 -2.64 7.85 -0.51
C GLY A 126 -1.95 6.73 -1.28
N TRP A 127 -2.73 5.81 -1.85
CA TRP A 127 -2.16 4.71 -2.64
C TRP A 127 -1.59 5.16 -3.98
N ALA A 128 -2.20 6.15 -4.64
CA ALA A 128 -1.64 6.72 -5.86
C ALA A 128 -0.28 7.38 -5.59
N GLN A 129 -0.17 8.10 -4.47
CA GLN A 129 1.09 8.72 -4.06
C GLN A 129 2.13 7.68 -3.62
N MET A 130 1.70 6.62 -2.93
CA MET A 130 2.59 5.50 -2.59
C MET A 130 3.16 4.85 -3.86
N LEU A 131 2.34 4.65 -4.87
CA LEU A 131 2.79 4.07 -6.14
C LEU A 131 3.85 4.95 -6.81
N CYS A 132 3.66 6.27 -6.81
CA CYS A 132 4.66 7.20 -7.31
C CYS A 132 5.95 7.15 -6.47
N ALA A 133 5.82 7.08 -5.14
CA ALA A 133 6.97 6.99 -4.25
C ALA A 133 7.73 5.67 -4.42
N LEU A 134 7.02 4.55 -4.62
CA LEU A 134 7.62 3.25 -4.96
C LEU A 134 8.45 3.35 -6.24
N LYS A 135 7.88 3.94 -7.29
CA LYS A 135 8.56 4.13 -8.57
C LYS A 135 9.85 4.94 -8.41
N MET A 136 9.78 6.06 -7.70
CA MET A 136 10.94 6.91 -7.45
C MET A 136 12.02 6.20 -6.65
N TRP A 137 11.62 5.43 -5.65
CA TRP A 137 12.56 4.69 -4.82
C TRP A 137 13.24 3.56 -5.58
N VAL A 138 12.48 2.70 -6.24
CA VAL A 138 13.02 1.51 -6.93
C VAL A 138 13.85 1.90 -8.14
N GLU A 139 13.43 2.91 -8.91
CA GLU A 139 14.13 3.33 -10.13
C GLU A 139 15.31 4.26 -9.86
N HIS A 140 15.24 5.10 -8.81
CA HIS A 140 16.19 6.19 -8.61
C HIS A 140 16.76 6.31 -7.19
N GLY A 141 16.27 5.54 -6.23
CA GLY A 141 16.72 5.63 -4.84
C GLY A 141 16.32 6.93 -4.14
N ILE A 142 15.26 7.59 -4.60
CA ILE A 142 14.78 8.87 -4.05
C ILE A 142 13.58 8.62 -3.17
N ASN A 143 13.62 9.13 -1.93
CA ASN A 143 12.47 9.14 -1.03
C ASN A 143 11.57 10.35 -1.35
N ALA A 144 10.57 10.12 -2.19
CA ALA A 144 9.60 11.17 -2.58
C ALA A 144 8.51 11.40 -1.50
N ARG A 145 8.42 10.52 -0.50
CA ARG A 145 7.41 10.59 0.56
C ARG A 145 7.77 11.60 1.65
N GLU A 146 9.07 11.85 1.84
CA GLU A 146 9.55 12.80 2.82
C GLU A 146 9.05 14.22 2.50
N GLY A 147 8.42 14.86 3.48
CA GLY A 147 7.88 16.21 3.30
C GLY A 147 6.68 16.32 2.36
N MET A 148 6.03 15.19 2.02
CA MET A 148 4.90 15.19 1.08
C MET A 148 3.65 15.85 1.68
N TYR A 149 3.38 15.64 2.96
CA TYR A 149 2.17 16.15 3.61
C TYR A 149 2.45 17.21 4.67
N VAL A 150 3.61 17.16 5.29
CA VAL A 150 3.98 18.07 6.37
C VAL A 150 5.42 18.53 6.22
#